data_aff4b61da73c8d74fb9668d5402d8b2b
#
_entry.id   aff4b61da73c8d74fb9668d5402d8b2b
#
_cell.length_a   1.000
_cell.length_b   1.000
_cell.length_c   1.000
_cell.angle_alpha   90.00
_cell.angle_beta   90.00
_cell.angle_gamma   90.00
#
_symmetry.space_group_name_H-M   'P 1'
#
loop_
_entity.id
_entity.type
_entity.pdbx_description
1 polymer ?
#
loop_
_entity_poly.entity_id
_entity_poly.type
_entity_poly.pdbx_seq_one_letter_code
_entity_poly.pdbx_strand_id
1 'polypeptide(L)'
;VTCIFIDADACPVKEETLRVADRHKVKVFVVSNGGIRPNPHPLVEIVVVDSGPDVADMWIADRCGKGDVVVTGDIPLAAKCLEAEARVIQHNGELFTKGNIGNRLATRDLMADLRAADPFRQGGGKPFSKADRSRFLDVLEREVRFALRETGGGAP
;
A
#
# COMPACT_ATOMS: atom_id res chain seq x y z
N VAL A 1 -5.41 -4.62 16.97
CA VAL A 1 -3.99 -4.28 16.80
C VAL A 1 -3.78 -3.75 15.39
N THR A 2 -3.20 -2.56 15.28
CA THR A 2 -2.89 -1.94 14.00
C THR A 2 -1.70 -2.62 13.32
N CYS A 3 -1.83 -2.92 12.05
CA CYS A 3 -0.77 -3.45 11.21
C CYS A 3 -0.64 -2.61 9.93
N ILE A 4 0.57 -2.60 9.37
CA ILE A 4 0.80 -2.03 8.05
C ILE A 4 1.09 -3.19 7.09
N PHE A 5 0.39 -3.20 5.96
CA PHE A 5 0.63 -4.17 4.89
C PHE A 5 1.28 -3.45 3.73
N ILE A 6 2.44 -3.93 3.28
CA ILE A 6 3.12 -3.39 2.11
C ILE A 6 2.99 -4.39 0.98
N ASP A 7 2.38 -3.95 -0.12
CA ASP A 7 2.44 -4.65 -1.40
C ASP A 7 3.83 -4.34 -1.98
N ALA A 8 4.77 -5.25 -1.74
CA ALA A 8 6.19 -4.92 -1.83
C ALA A 8 6.77 -4.97 -3.24
N ASP A 9 6.07 -5.60 -4.17
CA ASP A 9 6.56 -5.66 -5.55
C ASP A 9 6.51 -4.26 -6.16
N ALA A 10 7.67 -3.77 -6.61
CA ALA A 10 7.86 -2.43 -7.13
C ALA A 10 7.50 -1.28 -6.14
N CYS A 11 7.65 -1.51 -4.84
CA CYS A 11 7.40 -0.47 -3.83
C CYS A 11 8.68 0.33 -3.54
N PRO A 12 8.72 1.64 -3.86
CA PRO A 12 9.91 2.47 -3.62
C PRO A 12 10.01 3.03 -2.21
N VAL A 13 9.01 2.79 -1.34
CA VAL A 13 8.92 3.43 -0.03
C VAL A 13 8.93 2.45 1.14
N LYS A 14 9.57 1.28 0.97
CA LYS A 14 9.64 0.29 2.04
C LYS A 14 10.37 0.82 3.27
N GLU A 15 11.52 1.45 3.08
CA GLU A 15 12.33 1.97 4.20
C GLU A 15 11.59 3.06 4.96
N GLU A 16 10.91 3.95 4.25
CA GLU A 16 10.12 5.02 4.85
C GLU A 16 8.99 4.43 5.70
N THR A 17 8.33 3.41 5.18
CA THR A 17 7.24 2.73 5.91
C THR A 17 7.78 2.07 7.18
N LEU A 18 8.92 1.39 7.10
CA LEU A 18 9.53 0.75 8.26
C LEU A 18 9.93 1.76 9.33
N ARG A 19 10.40 2.93 8.92
CA ARG A 19 10.76 4.01 9.85
C ARG A 19 9.56 4.50 10.64
N VAL A 20 8.45 4.74 9.96
CA VAL A 20 7.21 5.18 10.63
C VAL A 20 6.68 4.08 11.54
N ALA A 21 6.69 2.84 11.07
CA ALA A 21 6.25 1.69 11.87
C ALA A 21 7.06 1.53 13.14
N ASP A 22 8.38 1.68 13.07
CA ASP A 22 9.25 1.60 14.24
C ASP A 22 8.94 2.69 15.25
N ARG A 23 8.68 3.90 14.77
CA ARG A 23 8.33 5.03 15.64
C ARG A 23 7.07 4.77 16.44
N HIS A 24 6.08 4.15 15.84
CA HIS A 24 4.79 3.87 16.48
C HIS A 24 4.66 2.45 17.01
N LYS A 25 5.69 1.64 16.88
CA LYS A 25 5.70 0.23 17.31
C LYS A 25 4.56 -0.57 16.69
N VAL A 26 4.40 -0.41 15.38
CA VAL A 26 3.36 -1.07 14.58
C VAL A 26 3.98 -2.19 13.78
N LYS A 27 3.32 -3.35 13.75
CA LYS A 27 3.78 -4.49 12.97
C LYS A 27 3.62 -4.23 11.47
N VAL A 28 4.61 -4.66 10.68
CA VAL A 28 4.62 -4.53 9.23
C VAL A 28 4.72 -5.89 8.57
N PHE A 29 3.80 -6.16 7.66
CA PHE A 29 3.87 -7.31 6.76
C PHE A 29 4.35 -6.84 5.40
N VAL A 30 5.51 -7.32 4.97
CA VAL A 30 6.07 -7.03 3.66
C VAL A 30 5.74 -8.22 2.76
N VAL A 31 4.76 -8.06 1.90
CA VAL A 31 4.20 -9.15 1.08
C VAL A 31 4.78 -9.10 -0.32
N SER A 32 5.37 -10.19 -0.77
CA SER A 32 6.10 -10.24 -2.04
C SER A 32 6.04 -11.63 -2.66
N ASN A 33 6.24 -11.70 -3.97
CA ASN A 33 6.43 -12.97 -4.69
C ASN A 33 7.84 -13.55 -4.49
N GLY A 34 8.71 -12.87 -3.76
CA GLY A 34 10.06 -13.30 -3.47
C GLY A 34 11.10 -12.26 -3.84
N GLY A 35 12.38 -12.56 -3.60
CA GLY A 35 13.46 -11.63 -3.94
C GLY A 35 13.67 -10.48 -2.95
N ILE A 36 12.99 -10.50 -1.84
CA ILE A 36 13.14 -9.49 -0.80
C ILE A 36 14.13 -10.00 0.25
N ARG A 37 15.06 -9.16 0.64
CA ARG A 37 16.01 -9.48 1.70
C ARG A 37 15.31 -9.59 3.04
N PRO A 38 15.67 -10.57 3.88
CA PRO A 38 15.17 -10.61 5.24
C PRO A 38 15.50 -9.32 5.99
N ASN A 39 14.59 -8.89 6.83
CA ASN A 39 14.78 -7.72 7.67
C ASN A 39 14.83 -8.18 9.12
N PRO A 40 15.91 -7.84 9.87
CA PRO A 40 16.05 -8.32 11.25
C PRO A 40 15.16 -7.60 12.26
N HIS A 41 14.45 -6.54 11.85
CA HIS A 41 13.62 -5.78 12.78
C HIS A 41 12.47 -6.66 13.29
N PRO A 42 12.25 -6.71 14.62
CA PRO A 42 11.27 -7.63 15.21
C PRO A 42 9.81 -7.33 14.82
N LEU A 43 9.51 -6.11 14.39
CA LEU A 43 8.15 -5.75 13.94
C LEU A 43 7.90 -6.06 12.47
N VAL A 44 8.94 -6.48 11.73
CA VAL A 44 8.83 -6.73 10.30
C VAL A 44 8.72 -8.22 10.03
N GLU A 45 7.67 -8.61 9.34
CA GLU A 45 7.49 -9.99 8.87
C GLU A 45 7.47 -9.97 7.34
N ILE A 46 8.41 -10.69 6.74
CA ILE A 46 8.45 -10.88 5.29
C ILE A 46 7.53 -12.06 4.95
N VAL A 47 6.54 -11.80 4.13
CA VAL A 47 5.59 -12.83 3.67
C VAL A 47 5.86 -13.09 2.20
N VAL A 48 6.39 -14.28 1.91
CA VAL A 48 6.63 -14.70 0.53
C VAL A 48 5.45 -15.55 0.09
N VAL A 49 4.80 -15.11 -0.98
CA VAL A 49 3.66 -15.81 -1.55
C VAL A 49 4.05 -16.41 -2.90
N ASP A 50 3.25 -17.36 -3.39
CA ASP A 50 3.51 -17.98 -4.68
C ASP A 50 3.47 -16.95 -5.79
N SER A 51 4.30 -17.14 -6.81
CA SER A 51 4.25 -16.30 -8.00
C SER A 51 2.96 -16.59 -8.77
N GLY A 52 2.32 -15.52 -9.19
CA GLY A 52 1.08 -15.61 -9.92
C GLY A 52 0.31 -14.29 -9.80
N PRO A 53 -0.57 -14.01 -10.74
CA PRO A 53 -1.36 -12.79 -10.66
C PRO A 53 -2.23 -12.83 -9.41
N ASP A 54 -2.29 -11.71 -8.71
CA ASP A 54 -3.19 -11.46 -7.60
C ASP A 54 -2.93 -12.26 -6.31
N VAL A 55 -1.89 -13.10 -6.22
CA VAL A 55 -1.66 -13.90 -5.00
C VAL A 55 -1.32 -13.01 -3.81
N ALA A 56 -0.40 -12.06 -4.01
CA ALA A 56 -0.07 -11.08 -2.96
C ALA A 56 -1.26 -10.21 -2.61
N ASP A 57 -2.03 -9.79 -3.62
CA ASP A 57 -3.23 -8.98 -3.43
C ASP A 57 -4.27 -9.70 -2.57
N MET A 58 -4.53 -10.95 -2.87
CA MET A 58 -5.49 -11.76 -2.12
C MET A 58 -5.05 -11.95 -0.67
N TRP A 59 -3.74 -12.19 -0.46
CA TRP A 59 -3.21 -12.34 0.89
C TRP A 59 -3.47 -11.09 1.73
N ILE A 60 -3.22 -9.91 1.17
CA ILE A 60 -3.45 -8.63 1.86
C ILE A 60 -4.93 -8.39 2.06
N ALA A 61 -5.74 -8.54 1.00
CA ALA A 61 -7.17 -8.27 1.05
C ALA A 61 -7.91 -9.14 2.08
N ASP A 62 -7.46 -10.37 2.25
CA ASP A 62 -8.08 -11.31 3.19
C ASP A 62 -7.75 -10.98 4.66
N ARG A 63 -6.72 -10.19 4.91
CA ARG A 63 -6.22 -9.96 6.27
C ARG A 63 -6.36 -8.53 6.77
N CYS A 64 -6.37 -7.54 5.87
CA CYS A 64 -6.50 -6.14 6.29
C CYS A 64 -7.93 -5.82 6.73
N GLY A 65 -8.07 -4.83 7.58
CA GLY A 65 -9.36 -4.39 8.06
C GLY A 65 -9.28 -3.04 8.74
N LYS A 66 -10.34 -2.69 9.43
CA LYS A 66 -10.42 -1.43 10.18
C LYS A 66 -9.27 -1.35 11.19
N GLY A 67 -8.57 -0.22 11.19
CA GLY A 67 -7.41 -0.01 12.05
C GLY A 67 -6.10 -0.43 11.42
N ASP A 68 -6.11 -0.87 10.17
CA ASP A 68 -4.91 -1.22 9.42
C ASP A 68 -4.62 -0.20 8.32
N VAL A 69 -3.35 -0.17 7.88
CA VAL A 69 -2.90 0.68 6.78
C VAL A 69 -2.29 -0.20 5.70
N VAL A 70 -2.67 0.02 4.46
CA VAL A 70 -2.15 -0.71 3.29
C VAL A 70 -1.42 0.27 2.38
N VAL A 71 -0.20 -0.10 1.98
CA VAL A 71 0.62 0.68 1.05
C VAL A 71 0.67 -0.09 -0.28
N THR A 72 0.04 0.45 -1.29
CA THR A 72 -0.02 -0.18 -2.61
C THR A 72 -0.26 0.84 -3.72
N GLY A 73 0.25 0.55 -4.90
CA GLY A 73 -0.11 1.26 -6.12
C GLY A 73 -1.14 0.52 -6.96
N ASP A 74 -1.56 -0.66 -6.53
CA ASP A 74 -2.53 -1.48 -7.25
C ASP A 74 -3.96 -1.02 -6.93
N ILE A 75 -4.65 -0.46 -7.91
CA ILE A 75 -5.97 0.14 -7.70
C ILE A 75 -7.04 -0.91 -7.38
N PRO A 76 -7.11 -2.06 -8.07
CA PRO A 76 -8.06 -3.11 -7.66
C PRO A 76 -7.84 -3.62 -6.23
N LEU A 77 -6.58 -3.77 -5.81
CA LEU A 77 -6.29 -4.14 -4.41
C LEU A 77 -6.75 -3.07 -3.46
N ALA A 78 -6.47 -1.79 -3.79
CA ALA A 78 -6.91 -0.66 -2.97
C ALA A 78 -8.42 -0.69 -2.77
N ALA A 79 -9.19 -0.97 -3.82
CA ALA A 79 -10.65 -1.06 -3.73
C ALA A 79 -11.08 -2.14 -2.74
N LYS A 80 -10.47 -3.31 -2.80
CA LYS A 80 -10.79 -4.42 -1.88
C LYS A 80 -10.45 -4.06 -0.43
N CYS A 81 -9.31 -3.41 -0.22
CA CYS A 81 -8.90 -3.01 1.13
C CYS A 81 -9.83 -1.94 1.70
N LEU A 82 -10.30 -1.01 0.87
CA LEU A 82 -11.26 0.00 1.30
C LEU A 82 -12.60 -0.63 1.68
N GLU A 83 -13.04 -1.66 0.96
CA GLU A 83 -14.24 -2.41 1.35
C GLU A 83 -14.09 -3.05 2.72
N ALA A 84 -12.89 -3.50 3.05
CA ALA A 84 -12.57 -4.04 4.37
C ALA A 84 -12.35 -2.96 5.43
N GLU A 85 -12.52 -1.70 5.07
CA GLU A 85 -12.38 -0.51 5.93
C GLU A 85 -10.94 -0.20 6.35
N ALA A 86 -9.95 -0.77 5.67
CA ALA A 86 -8.56 -0.39 5.86
C ALA A 86 -8.27 0.99 5.25
N ARG A 87 -7.22 1.64 5.72
CA ARG A 87 -6.72 2.89 5.14
C ARG A 87 -5.70 2.53 4.08
N VAL A 88 -5.77 3.15 2.91
CA VAL A 88 -4.93 2.78 1.77
C VAL A 88 -4.21 4.01 1.23
N ILE A 89 -2.88 3.89 1.09
CA ILE A 89 -2.01 4.96 0.61
C ILE A 89 -1.22 4.48 -0.59
N GLN A 90 -1.16 5.31 -1.62
CA GLN A 90 -0.28 5.11 -2.75
C GLN A 90 1.15 5.55 -2.42
N HIS A 91 2.14 5.07 -3.17
CA HIS A 91 3.56 5.33 -2.91
C HIS A 91 3.93 6.81 -2.95
N ASN A 92 3.18 7.62 -3.68
CA ASN A 92 3.41 9.07 -3.80
C ASN A 92 2.70 9.89 -2.72
N GLY A 93 2.04 9.22 -1.77
CA GLY A 93 1.31 9.88 -0.69
C GLY A 93 -0.15 10.18 -0.98
N GLU A 94 -0.63 9.87 -2.18
CA GLU A 94 -2.07 10.03 -2.46
C GLU A 94 -2.88 8.98 -1.72
N LEU A 95 -4.00 9.40 -1.16
CA LEU A 95 -4.91 8.49 -0.48
C LEU A 95 -5.91 7.89 -1.45
N PHE A 96 -6.12 6.59 -1.34
CA PHE A 96 -7.29 5.97 -1.92
C PHE A 96 -8.42 6.02 -0.90
N THR A 97 -9.59 6.46 -1.32
CA THR A 97 -10.77 6.57 -0.47
C THR A 97 -11.97 5.96 -1.17
N LYS A 98 -13.02 5.66 -0.39
CA LYS A 98 -14.30 5.21 -0.97
C LYS A 98 -14.85 6.24 -1.94
N GLY A 99 -14.58 7.53 -1.69
CA GLY A 99 -15.05 8.60 -2.56
C GLY A 99 -14.31 8.72 -3.89
N ASN A 100 -13.03 8.34 -3.95
CA ASN A 100 -12.23 8.48 -5.18
C ASN A 100 -11.95 7.18 -5.92
N ILE A 101 -12.20 6.02 -5.29
CA ILE A 101 -11.75 4.75 -5.87
C ILE A 101 -12.46 4.41 -7.18
N GLY A 102 -13.71 4.79 -7.32
CA GLY A 102 -14.46 4.56 -8.56
C GLY A 102 -13.85 5.27 -9.75
N ASN A 103 -13.48 6.53 -9.59
CA ASN A 103 -12.81 7.31 -10.65
C ASN A 103 -11.42 6.74 -10.95
N ARG A 104 -10.70 6.29 -9.92
CA ARG A 104 -9.38 5.67 -10.10
C ARG A 104 -9.48 4.38 -10.89
N LEU A 105 -10.46 3.53 -10.60
CA LEU A 105 -10.70 2.29 -11.35
C LEU A 105 -11.06 2.59 -12.80
N ALA A 106 -11.96 3.54 -13.04
CA ALA A 106 -12.37 3.93 -14.39
C ALA A 106 -11.18 4.45 -15.20
N THR A 107 -10.35 5.29 -14.60
CA THR A 107 -9.15 5.83 -15.25
C THR A 107 -8.16 4.72 -15.58
N ARG A 108 -7.96 3.78 -14.67
CA ARG A 108 -7.07 2.62 -14.88
C ARG A 108 -7.55 1.79 -16.07
N ASP A 109 -8.86 1.51 -16.14
CA ASP A 109 -9.43 0.70 -17.20
C ASP A 109 -9.31 1.41 -18.55
N LEU A 110 -9.57 2.72 -18.58
CA LEU A 110 -9.38 3.53 -19.80
C LEU A 110 -7.92 3.49 -20.27
N MET A 111 -6.97 3.65 -19.36
CA MET A 111 -5.55 3.63 -19.73
C MET A 111 -5.11 2.25 -20.22
N ALA A 112 -5.67 1.18 -19.68
CA ALA A 112 -5.41 -0.17 -20.16
C ALA A 112 -5.94 -0.35 -21.59
N ASP A 113 -7.14 0.14 -21.88
CA ASP A 113 -7.72 0.09 -23.21
C ASP A 113 -6.89 0.90 -24.22
N LEU A 114 -6.42 2.06 -23.83
CA LEU A 114 -5.57 2.89 -24.67
C LEU A 114 -4.23 2.21 -24.99
N ARG A 115 -3.64 1.53 -24.02
CA ARG A 115 -2.39 0.77 -24.25
C ARG A 115 -2.62 -0.42 -25.17
N ALA A 116 -3.76 -1.08 -25.06
CA ALA A 116 -4.11 -2.19 -25.95
C ALA A 116 -4.33 -1.72 -27.39
N ALA A 117 -4.89 -0.52 -27.57
CA ALA A 117 -5.13 0.08 -28.89
C ALA A 117 -3.86 0.63 -29.53
N ASP A 118 -2.89 1.06 -28.74
CA ASP A 118 -1.63 1.61 -29.19
C ASP A 118 -0.48 1.10 -28.33
N PRO A 119 0.09 -0.07 -28.70
CA PRO A 119 1.16 -0.68 -27.91
C PRO A 119 2.46 0.11 -27.91
N PHE A 120 2.60 1.08 -28.82
CA PHE A 120 3.79 1.93 -28.88
C PHE A 120 3.60 3.24 -28.10
N ARG A 121 2.43 3.47 -27.54
CA ARG A 121 2.20 4.64 -26.73
C ARG A 121 3.04 4.57 -25.47
N GLN A 122 3.90 5.57 -25.27
CA GLN A 122 4.70 5.64 -24.06
C GLN A 122 3.79 6.04 -22.90
N GLY A 123 3.80 5.23 -21.86
CA GLY A 123 3.04 5.52 -20.65
C GLY A 123 3.51 6.81 -20.03
N GLY A 124 2.57 7.72 -19.74
CA GLY A 124 2.85 9.04 -19.21
C GLY A 124 3.07 9.12 -17.72
N GLY A 125 3.54 8.03 -17.08
CA GLY A 125 3.82 8.05 -15.66
C GLY A 125 5.01 8.95 -15.33
N LYS A 126 4.84 9.87 -14.38
CA LYS A 126 5.95 10.66 -13.88
C LYS A 126 6.88 9.77 -13.06
N PRO A 127 8.21 9.95 -13.16
CA PRO A 127 9.12 9.21 -12.29
C PRO A 127 8.88 9.58 -10.82
N PHE A 128 9.12 8.61 -9.95
CA PHE A 128 9.00 8.82 -8.51
C PHE A 128 10.04 9.85 -8.05
N SER A 129 9.59 10.89 -7.34
CA SER A 129 10.42 12.03 -6.97
C SER A 129 10.66 12.09 -5.46
N LYS A 130 11.61 12.94 -5.06
CA LYS A 130 11.83 13.23 -3.64
C LYS A 130 10.62 13.88 -3.00
N ALA A 131 9.89 14.71 -3.75
CA ALA A 131 8.65 15.32 -3.27
C ALA A 131 7.58 14.26 -3.00
N ASP A 132 7.46 13.27 -3.86
CA ASP A 132 6.55 12.15 -3.66
C ASP A 132 6.90 11.38 -2.39
N ARG A 133 8.17 11.12 -2.16
CA ARG A 133 8.67 10.42 -0.97
C ARG A 133 8.36 11.19 0.30
N SER A 134 8.58 12.50 0.31
CA SER A 134 8.28 13.35 1.45
C SER A 134 6.79 13.41 1.74
N ARG A 135 5.96 13.51 0.70
CA ARG A 135 4.51 13.50 0.85
C ARG A 135 4.04 12.17 1.42
N PHE A 136 4.60 11.07 0.93
CA PHE A 136 4.28 9.75 1.43
C PHE A 136 4.56 9.64 2.93
N LEU A 137 5.72 10.08 3.39
CA LEU A 137 6.09 10.05 4.81
C LEU A 137 5.09 10.81 5.66
N ASP A 138 4.72 12.03 5.25
CA ASP A 138 3.77 12.86 6.00
C ASP A 138 2.39 12.21 6.07
N VAL A 139 1.92 11.68 4.95
CA VAL A 139 0.60 11.07 4.88
C VAL A 139 0.57 9.76 5.64
N LEU A 140 1.61 8.93 5.51
CA LEU A 140 1.68 7.67 6.25
C LEU A 140 1.66 7.90 7.76
N GLU A 141 2.44 8.88 8.24
CA GLU A 141 2.48 9.23 9.66
C GLU A 141 1.07 9.55 10.17
N ARG A 142 0.35 10.37 9.43
CA ARG A 142 -1.02 10.76 9.78
C ARG A 142 -1.98 9.57 9.75
N GLU A 143 -1.90 8.74 8.71
CA GLU A 143 -2.80 7.60 8.55
C GLU A 143 -2.57 6.53 9.61
N VAL A 144 -1.31 6.31 10.00
CA VAL A 144 -0.99 5.39 11.09
C VAL A 144 -1.59 5.88 12.41
N ARG A 145 -1.51 7.18 12.68
CA ARG A 145 -2.12 7.77 13.89
C ARG A 145 -3.64 7.56 13.89
N PHE A 146 -4.30 7.79 12.77
CA PHE A 146 -5.75 7.56 12.67
C PHE A 146 -6.08 6.07 12.86
N ALA A 147 -5.31 5.17 12.26
CA ALA A 147 -5.52 3.74 12.39
C ALA A 147 -5.38 3.28 13.84
N LEU A 148 -4.38 3.79 14.55
CA LEU A 148 -4.18 3.49 15.96
C LEU A 148 -5.37 3.93 16.81
N ARG A 149 -5.97 5.07 16.52
CA ARG A 149 -7.19 5.54 17.21
C ARG A 149 -8.37 4.62 16.92
N GLU A 150 -8.49 4.13 15.69
CA GLU A 150 -9.60 3.25 15.31
C GLU A 150 -9.57 1.93 16.08
N THR A 151 -8.40 1.44 16.42
CA THR A 151 -8.25 0.22 17.22
C THR A 151 -8.23 0.48 18.72
N GLY A 152 -8.22 1.73 19.13
CA GLY A 152 -7.96 2.09 20.53
C GLY A 152 -6.53 1.78 20.96
N GLY A 153 -5.68 1.34 20.06
CA GLY A 153 -4.34 0.85 20.38
C GLY A 153 -3.32 1.94 20.66
N GLY A 154 -3.66 3.20 20.42
CA GLY A 154 -2.81 4.31 20.77
C GLY A 154 -2.87 4.68 22.25
N ALA A 155 -3.81 4.12 22.99
CA ALA A 155 -3.95 4.32 24.41
C ALA A 155 -3.60 3.03 25.14
N PRO A 156 -2.54 3.00 25.93
CA PRO A 156 -2.29 1.84 26.77
C PRO A 156 -3.37 1.70 27.85
#